data_435d3a8f817ec530fb04ff245b2f341f
#
_entry.id   435d3a8f817ec530fb04ff245b2f341f
#
_cell.length_a   1.000
_cell.length_b   1.000
_cell.length_c   1.000
_cell.angle_alpha   90.00
_cell.angle_beta   90.00
_cell.angle_gamma   90.00
#
_symmetry.space_group_name_H-M   'P 1'
#
loop_
_entity.id
_entity.type
_entity.pdbx_description
1 polymer ?
#
loop_
_entity_poly.entity_id
_entity_poly.type
_entity_poly.pdbx_seq_one_letter_code
_entity_poly.pdbx_strand_id
1 'polypeptide(L)'
;MNHRTLFATLFLSLLLSLSAAAEETKSTYVRFKTNKGDFVIELYDETPLHKANFLSRVREGAYDGTTFHRVIRNFMAQAGGGLKGGRDPKGTYIDSLSRATVEAEILYPKLFHKRGAVAAARVGNDINPERRSDGLQFYIVMGQFYLEGELKQFESEERPMPEEVKKAYMTEGGTPHLDGEYTVFGQIVSGMRTIEKICATETDETDKPRKEIYIKSAKVVSRP
;
A
#
# COMPACT_ATOMS: atom_id res chain seq x y z
N MET A 1 83.66 8.36 18.30
CA MET A 1 82.63 7.77 19.19
C MET A 1 81.30 8.16 18.63
N ASN A 2 80.51 7.15 18.13
CA ASN A 2 79.34 7.35 17.31
C ASN A 2 78.08 7.38 18.17
N HIS A 3 77.30 8.44 18.11
CA HIS A 3 75.95 8.48 18.63
C HIS A 3 74.97 8.26 17.50
N ARG A 4 74.37 7.04 17.46
CA ARG A 4 73.24 6.70 16.61
C ARG A 4 71.98 7.09 17.36
N THR A 5 71.33 8.15 16.94
CA THR A 5 70.00 8.54 17.39
C THR A 5 68.95 7.73 16.59
N LEU A 6 68.18 6.94 17.30
CA LEU A 6 67.10 6.12 16.81
C LEU A 6 65.82 7.02 16.76
N PHE A 7 65.34 7.34 15.55
CA PHE A 7 64.01 8.00 15.38
C PHE A 7 62.93 6.91 15.39
N ALA A 8 62.20 6.84 16.46
CA ALA A 8 60.98 6.04 16.53
C ALA A 8 59.83 6.85 15.93
N THR A 9 59.43 6.53 14.71
CA THR A 9 58.20 7.07 14.09
C THR A 9 56.98 6.34 14.66
N LEU A 10 56.23 7.04 15.48
CA LEU A 10 54.93 6.60 16.00
C LEU A 10 53.86 6.77 14.90
N PHE A 11 53.49 5.68 14.20
CA PHE A 11 52.36 5.65 13.34
C PHE A 11 51.08 5.59 14.20
N LEU A 12 50.45 6.74 14.39
CA LEU A 12 49.13 6.84 14.99
C LEU A 12 48.11 6.51 13.91
N SER A 13 47.71 5.28 13.79
CA SER A 13 46.58 4.86 12.93
C SER A 13 45.28 5.31 13.55
N LEU A 14 44.79 6.44 13.04
CA LEU A 14 43.44 6.95 13.32
C LEU A 14 42.43 6.04 12.59
N LEU A 15 41.92 5.03 13.28
CA LEU A 15 40.75 4.25 12.87
C LEU A 15 39.53 5.16 12.92
N LEU A 16 39.21 5.81 11.80
CA LEU A 16 37.87 6.35 11.60
C LEU A 16 36.90 5.15 11.54
N SER A 17 36.31 4.85 12.68
CA SER A 17 35.10 4.03 12.72
C SER A 17 33.97 4.84 12.09
N LEU A 18 33.74 4.60 10.79
CA LEU A 18 32.55 5.04 10.08
C LEU A 18 31.38 4.25 10.69
N SER A 19 30.82 4.78 11.77
CA SER A 19 29.53 4.33 12.27
C SER A 19 28.50 4.69 11.18
N ALA A 20 28.20 3.76 10.28
CA ALA A 20 27.00 3.84 9.49
C ALA A 20 25.85 3.74 10.49
N ALA A 21 25.39 4.91 10.96
CA ALA A 21 24.09 5.01 11.59
C ALA A 21 23.11 4.49 10.55
N ALA A 22 22.58 3.29 10.76
CA ALA A 22 21.42 2.83 10.03
C ALA A 22 20.37 3.91 10.29
N GLU A 23 20.06 4.70 9.27
CA GLU A 23 18.96 5.66 9.30
C GLU A 23 17.73 4.80 9.63
N GLU A 24 17.23 4.90 10.86
CA GLU A 24 15.97 4.29 11.24
C GLU A 24 14.94 4.82 10.26
N THR A 25 14.58 4.01 9.27
CA THR A 25 13.55 4.37 8.30
C THR A 25 12.28 4.60 9.08
N LYS A 26 11.96 5.87 9.31
CA LYS A 26 10.82 6.26 10.13
C LYS A 26 9.56 5.94 9.34
N SER A 27 8.94 4.80 9.67
CA SER A 27 7.68 4.36 9.07
C SER A 27 6.69 5.52 8.95
N THR A 28 6.08 5.65 7.81
CA THR A 28 5.13 6.72 7.51
C THR A 28 3.70 6.22 7.63
N TYR A 29 2.91 6.85 8.48
CA TYR A 29 1.54 6.45 8.76
C TYR A 29 0.54 7.49 8.28
N VAL A 30 -0.59 7.01 7.73
CA VAL A 30 -1.72 7.85 7.32
C VAL A 30 -2.99 7.36 7.99
N ARG A 31 -3.64 8.24 8.75
CA ARG A 31 -4.96 7.99 9.35
C ARG A 31 -6.05 8.44 8.41
N PHE A 32 -6.99 7.55 8.14
CA PHE A 32 -8.23 7.81 7.46
C PHE A 32 -9.38 7.87 8.46
N LYS A 33 -10.17 8.93 8.39
CA LYS A 33 -11.46 9.03 9.06
C LYS A 33 -12.57 8.84 8.04
N THR A 34 -13.48 7.90 8.29
CA THR A 34 -14.62 7.63 7.42
C THR A 34 -15.95 7.74 8.17
N ASN A 35 -17.08 7.64 7.47
CA ASN A 35 -18.38 7.52 8.13
C ASN A 35 -18.65 6.10 8.68
N LYS A 36 -17.74 5.14 8.52
CA LYS A 36 -17.82 3.78 9.09
C LYS A 36 -16.86 3.54 10.25
N GLY A 37 -15.95 4.49 10.51
CA GLY A 37 -14.89 4.43 11.51
C GLY A 37 -13.54 4.88 10.95
N ASP A 38 -12.52 4.78 11.78
CA ASP A 38 -11.17 5.19 11.44
C ASP A 38 -10.29 3.96 11.18
N PHE A 39 -9.26 4.14 10.36
CA PHE A 39 -8.17 3.17 10.19
C PHE A 39 -6.85 3.90 9.93
N VAL A 40 -5.74 3.20 10.13
CA VAL A 40 -4.39 3.72 9.88
C VAL A 40 -3.67 2.75 8.97
N ILE A 41 -3.04 3.28 7.94
CA ILE A 41 -2.14 2.56 7.06
C ILE A 41 -0.68 2.96 7.33
N GLU A 42 0.21 2.00 7.22
CA GLU A 42 1.65 2.18 7.08
C GLU A 42 2.01 2.14 5.61
N LEU A 43 2.82 3.08 5.14
CA LEU A 43 3.33 3.12 3.77
C LEU A 43 4.73 2.53 3.73
N TYR A 44 4.99 1.68 2.75
CA TYR A 44 6.27 0.99 2.58
C TYR A 44 7.32 1.86 1.90
N ASP A 45 8.56 1.80 2.37
CA ASP A 45 9.70 2.49 1.78
C ASP A 45 10.17 1.82 0.51
N GLU A 46 9.87 0.53 0.35
CA GLU A 46 10.21 -0.28 -0.82
C GLU A 46 9.47 0.14 -2.08
N THR A 47 8.39 0.91 -1.95
CA THR A 47 7.61 1.44 -3.09
C THR A 47 7.61 2.98 -3.05
N PRO A 48 8.78 3.61 -3.27
CA PRO A 48 8.97 5.04 -3.06
C PRO A 48 8.12 5.93 -3.98
N LEU A 49 7.84 5.51 -5.21
CA LEU A 49 7.01 6.27 -6.15
C LEU A 49 5.55 6.31 -5.67
N HIS A 50 5.00 5.15 -5.27
CA HIS A 50 3.64 5.07 -4.73
C HIS A 50 3.54 5.80 -3.40
N LYS A 51 4.53 5.63 -2.51
CA LYS A 51 4.59 6.35 -1.24
C LYS A 51 4.59 7.86 -1.44
N ALA A 52 5.44 8.38 -2.32
CA ALA A 52 5.55 9.82 -2.61
C ALA A 52 4.24 10.36 -3.21
N ASN A 53 3.68 9.69 -4.22
CA ASN A 53 2.41 10.05 -4.84
C ASN A 53 1.28 10.08 -3.80
N PHE A 54 1.13 8.99 -3.02
CA PHE A 54 0.06 8.87 -2.02
C PHE A 54 0.14 9.97 -0.96
N LEU A 55 1.35 10.28 -0.46
CA LEU A 55 1.57 11.36 0.50
C LEU A 55 1.26 12.73 -0.08
N SER A 56 1.58 12.98 -1.36
CA SER A 56 1.17 14.21 -2.05
C SER A 56 -0.34 14.36 -2.03
N ARG A 57 -1.09 13.30 -2.45
CA ARG A 57 -2.56 13.30 -2.45
C ARG A 57 -3.17 13.51 -1.06
N VAL A 58 -2.55 12.92 -0.02
CA VAL A 58 -2.97 13.15 1.38
C VAL A 58 -2.78 14.60 1.80
N ARG A 59 -1.62 15.20 1.50
CA ARG A 59 -1.32 16.60 1.84
C ARG A 59 -2.18 17.60 1.10
N GLU A 60 -2.53 17.31 -0.15
CA GLU A 60 -3.42 18.09 -0.99
C GLU A 60 -4.91 17.97 -0.56
N GLY A 61 -5.22 17.04 0.35
CA GLY A 61 -6.60 16.74 0.75
C GLY A 61 -7.42 16.07 -0.37
N ALA A 62 -6.76 15.44 -1.34
CA ALA A 62 -7.41 14.85 -2.51
C ALA A 62 -8.35 13.68 -2.15
N TYR A 63 -8.12 13.02 -1.02
CA TYR A 63 -8.98 11.93 -0.54
C TYR A 63 -10.22 12.43 0.22
N ASP A 64 -10.22 13.67 0.71
CA ASP A 64 -11.32 14.21 1.52
C ASP A 64 -12.60 14.31 0.69
N GLY A 65 -13.65 13.67 1.14
CA GLY A 65 -14.94 13.58 0.43
C GLY A 65 -15.00 12.47 -0.64
N THR A 66 -13.91 11.79 -0.98
CA THR A 66 -13.95 10.65 -1.91
C THR A 66 -14.65 9.44 -1.28
N THR A 67 -15.18 8.55 -2.13
CA THR A 67 -15.97 7.41 -1.69
C THR A 67 -15.22 6.09 -1.83
N PHE A 68 -15.64 5.10 -1.04
CA PHE A 68 -15.44 3.71 -1.36
C PHE A 68 -16.49 3.34 -2.41
N HIS A 69 -16.12 3.49 -3.66
CA HIS A 69 -17.05 3.41 -4.80
C HIS A 69 -17.27 1.99 -5.30
N ARG A 70 -16.37 1.04 -4.95
CA ARG A 70 -16.50 -0.39 -5.27
C ARG A 70 -16.08 -1.22 -4.07
N VAL A 71 -16.95 -2.11 -3.63
CA VAL A 71 -16.74 -2.94 -2.44
C VAL A 71 -17.24 -4.34 -2.71
N ILE A 72 -16.36 -5.32 -2.53
CA ILE A 72 -16.70 -6.73 -2.69
C ILE A 72 -16.36 -7.48 -1.41
N ARG A 73 -17.37 -8.15 -0.84
CA ARG A 73 -17.20 -9.00 0.35
C ARG A 73 -16.16 -10.09 0.07
N ASN A 74 -15.29 -10.37 1.05
CA ASN A 74 -14.22 -11.35 0.96
C ASN A 74 -13.19 -11.09 -0.15
N PHE A 75 -13.17 -9.86 -0.69
CA PHE A 75 -12.21 -9.46 -1.70
C PHE A 75 -11.51 -8.15 -1.32
N MET A 76 -12.15 -6.98 -1.53
CA MET A 76 -11.50 -5.69 -1.28
C MET A 76 -12.50 -4.54 -1.13
N ALA A 77 -12.02 -3.42 -0.61
CA ALA A 77 -12.69 -2.13 -0.62
C ALA A 77 -11.85 -1.12 -1.42
N GLN A 78 -12.35 -0.63 -2.55
CA GLN A 78 -11.67 0.32 -3.43
C GLN A 78 -12.18 1.74 -3.18
N ALA A 79 -11.25 2.67 -3.03
CA ALA A 79 -11.50 4.08 -2.72
C ALA A 79 -10.68 5.03 -3.62
N GLY A 80 -10.90 6.34 -3.46
CA GLY A 80 -10.22 7.38 -4.24
C GLY A 80 -10.94 7.74 -5.54
N GLY A 81 -12.03 7.04 -5.89
CA GLY A 81 -12.88 7.36 -7.03
C GLY A 81 -14.24 7.91 -6.59
N GLY A 82 -14.76 8.89 -7.34
CA GLY A 82 -16.03 9.52 -7.03
C GLY A 82 -16.02 10.38 -5.76
N LEU A 83 -17.02 11.22 -5.62
CA LEU A 83 -17.20 12.11 -4.47
C LEU A 83 -18.53 11.88 -3.81
N LYS A 84 -18.60 12.15 -2.50
CA LYS A 84 -19.81 12.09 -1.72
C LYS A 84 -20.94 12.91 -2.38
N GLY A 85 -22.10 12.29 -2.58
CA GLY A 85 -23.25 12.92 -3.21
C GLY A 85 -23.11 13.13 -4.72
N GLY A 86 -22.12 12.49 -5.38
CA GLY A 86 -21.92 12.60 -6.82
C GLY A 86 -21.51 13.99 -7.31
N ARG A 87 -21.16 14.91 -6.39
CA ARG A 87 -20.72 16.26 -6.73
C ARG A 87 -19.22 16.38 -6.61
N ASP A 88 -18.59 16.83 -7.67
CA ASP A 88 -17.20 17.26 -7.65
C ASP A 88 -17.12 18.79 -7.48
N PRO A 89 -16.92 19.31 -6.25
CA PRO A 89 -16.83 20.75 -6.03
C PRO A 89 -15.60 21.39 -6.69
N LYS A 90 -14.62 20.56 -7.07
CA LYS A 90 -13.38 20.97 -7.76
C LYS A 90 -13.42 20.63 -9.27
N GLY A 91 -14.60 20.23 -9.81
CA GLY A 91 -14.80 19.91 -11.21
C GLY A 91 -13.94 18.72 -11.66
N THR A 92 -13.12 18.92 -12.67
CA THR A 92 -12.26 17.89 -13.28
C THR A 92 -11.05 17.48 -12.43
N TYR A 93 -10.90 17.97 -11.19
CA TYR A 93 -9.70 17.74 -10.37
C TYR A 93 -9.48 16.25 -10.04
N ILE A 94 -10.53 15.54 -9.61
CA ILE A 94 -10.43 14.09 -9.31
C ILE A 94 -10.08 13.30 -10.57
N ASP A 95 -10.73 13.60 -11.69
CA ASP A 95 -10.43 12.96 -12.98
C ASP A 95 -8.99 13.22 -13.44
N SER A 96 -8.47 14.44 -13.23
CA SER A 96 -7.09 14.76 -13.61
C SER A 96 -6.07 14.01 -12.75
N LEU A 97 -6.34 13.82 -11.46
CA LEU A 97 -5.49 13.04 -10.55
C LEU A 97 -5.52 11.54 -10.86
N SER A 98 -6.70 11.02 -11.21
CA SER A 98 -6.86 9.62 -11.61
C SER A 98 -6.19 9.30 -12.95
N ARG A 99 -6.14 10.26 -13.87
CA ARG A 99 -5.40 10.14 -15.14
C ARG A 99 -3.89 10.21 -14.99
N ALA A 100 -3.39 10.86 -13.92
CA ALA A 100 -1.98 10.77 -13.58
C ALA A 100 -1.65 9.32 -13.17
N THR A 101 -0.66 8.72 -13.81
CA THR A 101 -0.26 7.34 -13.53
C THR A 101 1.06 7.28 -12.80
N VAL A 102 1.24 6.23 -11.99
CA VAL A 102 2.49 5.91 -11.29
C VAL A 102 3.10 4.65 -11.92
N GLU A 103 4.39 4.64 -12.14
CA GLU A 103 5.09 3.44 -12.61
C GLU A 103 4.90 2.28 -11.63
N ALA A 104 4.78 1.06 -12.17
CA ALA A 104 4.58 -0.13 -11.34
C ALA A 104 5.80 -0.41 -10.45
N GLU A 105 5.54 -0.68 -9.18
CA GLU A 105 6.56 -1.13 -8.19
C GLU A 105 6.11 -2.48 -7.62
N ILE A 106 5.95 -3.47 -8.49
CA ILE A 106 5.45 -4.80 -8.13
C ILE A 106 6.61 -5.63 -7.59
N LEU A 107 6.61 -5.91 -6.30
CA LEU A 107 7.71 -6.55 -5.57
C LEU A 107 7.31 -7.93 -4.98
N TYR A 108 6.51 -8.70 -5.71
CA TYR A 108 6.19 -10.07 -5.32
C TYR A 108 7.46 -10.95 -5.38
N PRO A 109 7.71 -11.86 -4.44
CA PRO A 109 6.85 -12.22 -3.30
C PRO A 109 7.07 -11.40 -2.02
N LYS A 110 7.95 -10.41 -2.02
CA LYS A 110 8.24 -9.58 -0.84
C LYS A 110 7.00 -8.82 -0.36
N LEU A 111 6.26 -8.21 -1.29
CA LEU A 111 5.00 -7.51 -1.04
C LEU A 111 3.89 -8.22 -1.80
N PHE A 112 2.86 -8.67 -1.10
CA PHE A 112 1.78 -9.47 -1.64
C PHE A 112 0.43 -9.11 -1.01
N HIS A 113 -0.66 -9.61 -1.59
CA HIS A 113 -2.02 -9.20 -1.26
C HIS A 113 -2.60 -9.94 -0.07
N LYS A 114 -1.90 -9.98 1.06
CA LYS A 114 -2.46 -10.49 2.31
C LYS A 114 -3.57 -9.58 2.83
N ARG A 115 -4.40 -10.08 3.75
CA ARG A 115 -5.42 -9.28 4.42
C ARG A 115 -4.85 -8.00 5.02
N GLY A 116 -5.49 -6.88 4.74
CA GLY A 116 -5.06 -5.56 5.17
C GLY A 116 -4.00 -4.90 4.28
N ALA A 117 -3.48 -5.58 3.24
CA ALA A 117 -2.61 -4.94 2.27
C ALA A 117 -3.32 -3.78 1.57
N VAL A 118 -2.57 -2.71 1.29
CA VAL A 118 -3.03 -1.53 0.54
C VAL A 118 -2.31 -1.52 -0.80
N ALA A 119 -3.09 -1.55 -1.88
CA ALA A 119 -2.56 -1.63 -3.24
C ALA A 119 -3.20 -0.60 -4.16
N ALA A 120 -2.48 -0.23 -5.22
CA ALA A 120 -2.94 0.75 -6.18
C ALA A 120 -3.85 0.10 -7.23
N ALA A 121 -4.97 0.75 -7.54
CA ALA A 121 -5.82 0.34 -8.65
C ALA A 121 -5.15 0.66 -10.00
N ARG A 122 -5.57 -0.02 -11.06
CA ARG A 122 -5.14 0.24 -12.43
C ARG A 122 -6.15 -0.28 -13.46
N VAL A 123 -6.04 0.17 -14.67
CA VAL A 123 -6.77 -0.39 -15.81
C VAL A 123 -6.15 -1.69 -16.32
N GLY A 124 -6.89 -2.47 -17.09
CA GLY A 124 -6.47 -3.79 -17.58
C GLY A 124 -5.24 -3.77 -18.50
N ASN A 125 -4.59 -4.94 -18.64
CA ASN A 125 -3.32 -5.10 -19.37
C ASN A 125 -3.46 -4.81 -20.88
N ASP A 126 -4.63 -4.97 -21.45
CA ASP A 126 -4.96 -4.70 -22.86
C ASP A 126 -4.71 -3.25 -23.28
N ILE A 127 -4.92 -2.32 -22.34
CA ILE A 127 -4.69 -0.87 -22.56
C ILE A 127 -3.57 -0.32 -21.68
N ASN A 128 -3.01 -1.11 -20.77
CA ASN A 128 -1.96 -0.72 -19.84
C ASN A 128 -0.96 -1.88 -19.65
N PRO A 129 -0.22 -2.27 -20.69
CA PRO A 129 0.74 -3.38 -20.59
C PRO A 129 1.88 -3.13 -19.60
N GLU A 130 2.21 -1.86 -19.33
CA GLU A 130 3.22 -1.46 -18.33
C GLU A 130 2.71 -1.58 -16.89
N ARG A 131 1.44 -1.94 -16.68
CA ARG A 131 0.79 -2.07 -15.36
C ARG A 131 0.91 -0.82 -14.50
N ARG A 132 0.95 0.37 -15.12
CA ARG A 132 0.99 1.64 -14.42
C ARG A 132 -0.24 1.78 -13.53
N SER A 133 -0.02 2.26 -12.31
CA SER A 133 -1.08 2.44 -11.33
C SER A 133 -1.83 3.76 -11.55
N ASP A 134 -3.12 3.78 -11.16
CA ASP A 134 -3.91 5.00 -11.04
C ASP A 134 -3.27 5.95 -10.01
N GLY A 135 -3.24 7.25 -10.29
CA GLY A 135 -2.59 8.25 -9.43
C GLY A 135 -3.39 8.62 -8.17
N LEU A 136 -4.62 8.10 -8.02
CA LEU A 136 -5.48 8.41 -6.88
C LEU A 136 -6.14 7.15 -6.28
N GLN A 137 -6.64 6.23 -7.12
CA GLN A 137 -7.44 5.10 -6.65
C GLN A 137 -6.56 4.01 -6.03
N PHE A 138 -6.99 3.54 -4.88
CA PHE A 138 -6.38 2.42 -4.16
C PHE A 138 -7.44 1.46 -3.63
N TYR A 139 -7.02 0.28 -3.25
CA TYR A 139 -7.90 -0.68 -2.58
C TYR A 139 -7.21 -1.30 -1.36
N ILE A 140 -8.05 -1.73 -0.42
CA ILE A 140 -7.63 -2.42 0.80
C ILE A 140 -8.14 -3.85 0.71
N VAL A 141 -7.23 -4.81 0.86
CA VAL A 141 -7.53 -6.24 0.78
C VAL A 141 -8.31 -6.67 2.02
N MET A 142 -9.49 -7.22 1.80
CA MET A 142 -10.23 -7.98 2.80
C MET A 142 -9.88 -9.46 2.71
N GLY A 143 -9.93 -10.00 1.50
CA GLY A 143 -9.57 -11.37 1.17
C GLY A 143 -10.39 -12.44 1.89
N GLN A 144 -10.01 -13.67 1.67
CA GLN A 144 -10.52 -14.87 2.36
C GLN A 144 -9.35 -15.76 2.78
N PHE A 145 -9.61 -16.73 3.65
CA PHE A 145 -8.65 -17.78 4.02
C PHE A 145 -8.64 -18.86 2.95
N TYR A 146 -7.49 -19.50 2.78
CA TYR A 146 -7.30 -20.59 1.83
C TYR A 146 -6.77 -21.84 2.54
N LEU A 147 -7.15 -22.99 2.04
CA LEU A 147 -6.47 -24.24 2.36
C LEU A 147 -5.21 -24.37 1.47
N GLU A 148 -4.20 -25.08 1.92
CA GLU A 148 -2.94 -25.26 1.19
C GLU A 148 -3.16 -25.78 -0.24
N GLY A 149 -4.07 -26.75 -0.40
CA GLY A 149 -4.41 -27.30 -1.71
C GLY A 149 -5.04 -26.31 -2.67
N GLU A 150 -5.76 -25.31 -2.14
CA GLU A 150 -6.41 -24.28 -2.95
C GLU A 150 -5.40 -23.24 -3.46
N LEU A 151 -4.26 -23.07 -2.78
CA LEU A 151 -3.24 -22.11 -3.17
C LEU A 151 -2.47 -22.54 -4.43
N LYS A 152 -2.41 -23.86 -4.71
CA LYS A 152 -1.70 -24.40 -5.89
C LYS A 152 -2.17 -23.83 -7.21
N GLN A 153 -3.44 -23.45 -7.35
CA GLN A 153 -3.98 -22.85 -8.56
C GLN A 153 -3.42 -21.46 -8.86
N PHE A 154 -2.81 -20.79 -7.86
CA PHE A 154 -2.23 -19.46 -8.00
C PHE A 154 -0.71 -19.49 -8.21
N GLU A 155 -0.09 -20.67 -8.17
CA GLU A 155 1.33 -20.87 -8.41
C GLU A 155 1.62 -21.15 -9.88
N SER A 156 2.75 -20.65 -10.37
CA SER A 156 3.36 -21.05 -11.65
C SER A 156 4.88 -20.98 -11.53
N GLU A 157 5.61 -21.44 -12.55
CA GLU A 157 7.07 -21.30 -12.58
C GLU A 157 7.52 -19.84 -12.54
N GLU A 158 6.76 -18.93 -13.21
CA GLU A 158 7.04 -17.49 -13.23
C GLU A 158 6.58 -16.79 -11.96
N ARG A 159 5.66 -17.41 -11.20
CA ARG A 159 5.11 -16.87 -9.97
C ARG A 159 5.04 -17.93 -8.88
N PRO A 160 6.20 -18.36 -8.36
CA PRO A 160 6.25 -19.29 -7.25
C PRO A 160 5.69 -18.65 -5.99
N MET A 161 5.02 -19.43 -5.12
CA MET A 161 4.51 -18.94 -3.84
C MET A 161 5.36 -19.52 -2.70
N PRO A 162 6.27 -18.73 -2.08
CA PRO A 162 7.07 -19.16 -0.93
C PRO A 162 6.21 -19.59 0.26
N GLU A 163 6.74 -20.43 1.13
CA GLU A 163 6.02 -21.01 2.27
C GLU A 163 5.49 -19.93 3.24
N GLU A 164 6.22 -18.83 3.44
CA GLU A 164 5.76 -17.69 4.25
C GLU A 164 4.52 -17.02 3.65
N VAL A 165 4.44 -16.92 2.32
CA VAL A 165 3.28 -16.37 1.61
C VAL A 165 2.08 -17.31 1.72
N LYS A 166 2.29 -18.62 1.52
CA LYS A 166 1.24 -19.65 1.72
C LYS A 166 0.69 -19.59 3.14
N LYS A 167 1.59 -19.57 4.14
CA LYS A 167 1.21 -19.47 5.54
C LYS A 167 0.38 -18.23 5.82
N ALA A 168 0.75 -17.07 5.27
CA ALA A 168 -0.03 -15.85 5.44
C ALA A 168 -1.44 -15.99 4.86
N TYR A 169 -1.61 -16.55 3.67
CA TYR A 169 -2.93 -16.78 3.08
C TYR A 169 -3.78 -17.78 3.85
N MET A 170 -3.15 -18.78 4.47
CA MET A 170 -3.84 -19.77 5.31
C MET A 170 -4.26 -19.21 6.67
N THR A 171 -3.50 -18.25 7.25
CA THR A 171 -3.68 -17.76 8.62
C THR A 171 -4.26 -16.36 8.72
N GLU A 172 -3.93 -15.48 7.79
CA GLU A 172 -4.41 -14.10 7.73
C GLU A 172 -5.45 -13.91 6.63
N GLY A 173 -5.37 -14.69 5.56
CA GLY A 173 -6.18 -14.56 4.36
C GLY A 173 -5.60 -13.53 3.38
N GLY A 174 -6.31 -13.32 2.27
CA GLY A 174 -5.90 -12.38 1.24
C GLY A 174 -6.49 -12.67 -0.14
N THR A 175 -5.78 -12.18 -1.19
CA THR A 175 -6.23 -12.30 -2.58
C THR A 175 -5.08 -12.70 -3.51
N PRO A 176 -4.62 -13.97 -3.46
CA PRO A 176 -3.41 -14.44 -4.15
C PRO A 176 -3.46 -14.28 -5.68
N HIS A 177 -4.65 -14.20 -6.28
CA HIS A 177 -4.81 -13.99 -7.72
C HIS A 177 -4.35 -12.60 -8.20
N LEU A 178 -4.15 -11.64 -7.29
CA LEU A 178 -3.65 -10.29 -7.62
C LEU A 178 -2.12 -10.17 -7.50
N ASP A 179 -1.45 -11.18 -6.96
CA ASP A 179 -0.01 -11.15 -6.75
C ASP A 179 0.76 -11.07 -8.08
N GLY A 180 1.79 -10.24 -8.11
CA GLY A 180 2.56 -9.99 -9.34
C GLY A 180 1.84 -9.12 -10.37
N GLU A 181 0.60 -8.66 -10.09
CA GLU A 181 -0.21 -7.89 -11.04
C GLU A 181 -0.43 -6.43 -10.61
N TYR A 182 -0.37 -6.14 -9.32
CA TYR A 182 -0.62 -4.80 -8.76
C TYR A 182 0.46 -4.42 -7.76
N THR A 183 0.73 -3.12 -7.63
CA THR A 183 1.67 -2.61 -6.63
C THR A 183 1.00 -2.57 -5.26
N VAL A 184 1.53 -3.37 -4.33
CA VAL A 184 1.22 -3.28 -2.89
C VAL A 184 2.18 -2.28 -2.28
N PHE A 185 1.68 -1.18 -1.70
CA PHE A 185 2.50 -0.08 -1.21
C PHE A 185 2.30 0.26 0.27
N GLY A 186 1.50 -0.52 0.97
CA GLY A 186 1.25 -0.33 2.39
C GLY A 186 0.40 -1.42 3.01
N GLN A 187 0.07 -1.23 4.29
CA GLN A 187 -0.72 -2.17 5.09
C GLN A 187 -1.54 -1.44 6.14
N ILE A 188 -2.71 -1.98 6.48
CA ILE A 188 -3.48 -1.56 7.66
C ILE A 188 -2.73 -1.99 8.91
N VAL A 189 -2.41 -1.03 9.78
CA VAL A 189 -1.78 -1.27 11.09
C VAL A 189 -2.73 -1.04 12.26
N SER A 190 -3.86 -0.37 12.01
CA SER A 190 -4.91 -0.16 13.00
C SER A 190 -6.26 0.03 12.32
N GLY A 191 -7.34 -0.46 12.93
CA GLY A 191 -8.70 -0.23 12.45
C GLY A 191 -9.18 -1.23 11.38
N MET A 192 -8.64 -2.44 11.28
CA MET A 192 -9.10 -3.49 10.35
C MET A 192 -10.60 -3.76 10.46
N ARG A 193 -11.18 -3.64 11.67
CA ARG A 193 -12.64 -3.73 11.88
C ARG A 193 -13.45 -2.70 11.09
N THR A 194 -12.87 -1.54 10.77
CA THR A 194 -13.53 -0.55 9.89
C THR A 194 -13.61 -1.07 8.47
N ILE A 195 -12.56 -1.72 7.98
CA ILE A 195 -12.54 -2.34 6.64
C ILE A 195 -13.54 -3.50 6.57
N GLU A 196 -13.63 -4.32 7.62
CA GLU A 196 -14.65 -5.37 7.73
C GLU A 196 -16.07 -4.81 7.61
N LYS A 197 -16.38 -3.72 8.33
CA LYS A 197 -17.69 -3.04 8.25
C LYS A 197 -17.95 -2.46 6.85
N ILE A 198 -16.92 -1.94 6.19
CA ILE A 198 -17.03 -1.45 4.82
C ILE A 198 -17.33 -2.62 3.89
N CYS A 199 -16.57 -3.70 3.94
CA CYS A 199 -16.75 -4.88 3.09
C CYS A 199 -18.03 -5.68 3.38
N ALA A 200 -18.64 -5.50 4.56
CA ALA A 200 -19.94 -6.09 4.91
C ALA A 200 -21.14 -5.24 4.45
N THR A 201 -20.93 -4.08 3.85
CA THR A 201 -22.02 -3.21 3.39
C THR A 201 -22.69 -3.82 2.16
N GLU A 202 -24.02 -3.67 2.07
CA GLU A 202 -24.80 -4.06 0.90
C GLU A 202 -24.41 -3.21 -0.32
N THR A 203 -24.24 -3.88 -1.45
CA THR A 203 -23.89 -3.27 -2.74
C THR A 203 -25.00 -3.49 -3.78
N ASP A 204 -24.95 -2.73 -4.85
CA ASP A 204 -25.74 -2.98 -6.06
C ASP A 204 -25.00 -3.98 -6.99
N GLU A 205 -25.55 -4.21 -8.17
CA GLU A 205 -25.00 -5.12 -9.19
C GLU A 205 -23.66 -4.67 -9.78
N THR A 206 -23.23 -3.43 -9.50
CA THR A 206 -21.92 -2.88 -9.92
C THR A 206 -20.90 -2.86 -8.79
N ASP A 207 -21.16 -3.57 -7.69
CA ASP A 207 -20.36 -3.58 -6.46
C ASP A 207 -20.32 -2.22 -5.73
N LYS A 208 -21.19 -1.26 -6.09
CA LYS A 208 -21.25 0.05 -5.44
C LYS A 208 -22.09 -0.04 -4.15
N PRO A 209 -21.59 0.47 -3.01
CA PRO A 209 -22.36 0.51 -1.77
C PRO A 209 -23.70 1.24 -1.92
N ARG A 210 -24.80 0.57 -1.55
CA ARG A 210 -26.16 1.19 -1.58
C ARG A 210 -26.29 2.40 -0.65
N LYS A 211 -25.51 2.41 0.45
CA LYS A 211 -25.36 3.58 1.33
C LYS A 211 -23.93 4.08 1.18
N GLU A 212 -23.78 5.34 0.77
CA GLU A 212 -22.46 5.92 0.54
C GLU A 212 -21.50 5.73 1.73
N ILE A 213 -20.30 5.26 1.42
CA ILE A 213 -19.18 5.20 2.34
C ILE A 213 -18.14 6.17 1.81
N TYR A 214 -17.76 7.15 2.64
CA TYR A 214 -16.86 8.21 2.22
C TYR A 214 -15.78 8.50 3.26
N ILE A 215 -14.68 9.01 2.77
CA ILE A 215 -13.53 9.46 3.55
C ILE A 215 -13.84 10.90 4.01
N LYS A 216 -13.84 11.12 5.32
CA LYS A 216 -14.00 12.46 5.91
C LYS A 216 -12.70 13.25 5.87
N SER A 217 -11.58 12.57 6.11
CA SER A 217 -10.24 13.14 6.00
C SER A 217 -9.17 12.06 5.96
N ALA A 218 -8.05 12.37 5.30
CA ALA A 218 -6.81 11.60 5.34
C ALA A 218 -5.67 12.49 5.83
N LYS A 219 -4.90 12.04 6.86
CA LYS A 219 -3.82 12.84 7.44
C LYS A 219 -2.61 11.99 7.79
N VAL A 220 -1.42 12.50 7.52
CA VAL A 220 -0.18 11.92 8.03
C VAL A 220 -0.17 12.05 9.56
N VAL A 221 0.19 10.96 10.24
CA VAL A 221 0.23 10.89 11.71
C VAL A 221 1.53 10.23 12.16
N SER A 222 1.87 10.42 13.44
CA SER A 222 2.88 9.59 14.10
C SER A 222 2.36 8.16 14.25
N ARG A 223 3.25 7.24 14.61
CA ARG A 223 2.88 5.82 14.83
C ARG A 223 1.67 5.73 15.77
N PRO A 224 0.64 4.93 15.42
CA PRO A 224 -0.56 4.73 16.24
C PRO A 224 -0.27 3.96 17.52
#